data_003f126405bb97f993dec88f4f8f06e8
#
_entry.id   003f126405bb97f993dec88f4f8f06e8
#
_cell.length_a   1.000
_cell.length_b   1.000
_cell.length_c   1.000
_cell.angle_alpha   90.00
_cell.angle_beta   90.00
_cell.angle_gamma   90.00
#
_symmetry.space_group_name_H-M   'P 1'
#
loop_
_entity.id
_entity.type
_entity.pdbx_description
1 polymer ?
#
loop_
_entity_poly.entity_id
_entity_poly.type
_entity_poly.pdbx_seq_one_letter_code
_entity_poly.pdbx_strand_id
1 'polypeptide(L)'
;MGAAWQRLGDAAGAQGIGVNRVRIEAGRISTPPHSHGRSEEIYYILGGSGLLWQDEAVCEVGAGDTIVQVADHYEHTFKGGPVGLDYVVFGTRHPVELGWLPRSRALRLGYPWVEGRIDDPWDVEAMIGELEFAEPGERPPNVVALGEIPLDEDGDKVLAAVAGSEASGLNWIHREAGKRGCPPHCHSLESEAFVVLEGSGTLELSPTPVMASRGAEREEHELLPGHVVGRPPGTRIAHAILAGPEGITYLAYGTREPNDIAYYPRSNKVYFRGVGLMTRLEQLDYDDGEPDDY
;
A
#
# COMPACT_ATOMS: atom_id res chain seq x y z
N MET A 1 -18.38 -17.47 -0.41
CA MET A 1 -17.65 -16.19 -0.53
C MET A 1 -18.65 -15.07 -0.77
N GLY A 2 -18.36 -13.84 -0.31
CA GLY A 2 -19.29 -12.70 -0.47
C GLY A 2 -18.51 -11.40 -0.21
N ALA A 3 -17.60 -11.06 -1.13
CA ALA A 3 -16.83 -9.83 -1.04
C ALA A 3 -16.91 -9.04 -2.35
N ALA A 4 -17.13 -7.74 -2.23
CA ALA A 4 -17.10 -6.78 -3.33
C ALA A 4 -15.73 -6.08 -3.38
N TRP A 5 -15.10 -6.09 -4.55
CA TRP A 5 -13.76 -5.56 -4.79
C TRP A 5 -13.80 -4.29 -5.64
N GLN A 6 -13.07 -3.27 -5.21
CA GLN A 6 -12.82 -2.05 -5.96
C GLN A 6 -11.31 -1.90 -6.17
N ARG A 7 -10.86 -1.94 -7.41
CA ARG A 7 -9.45 -1.83 -7.80
C ARG A 7 -9.02 -0.36 -7.86
N LEU A 8 -8.75 0.20 -6.70
CA LEU A 8 -8.46 1.64 -6.57
C LEU A 8 -7.11 2.00 -7.17
N GLY A 9 -6.09 1.16 -6.99
CA GLY A 9 -4.75 1.38 -7.52
C GLY A 9 -4.73 1.41 -9.05
N ASP A 10 -5.46 0.50 -9.70
CA ASP A 10 -5.56 0.45 -11.16
C ASP A 10 -6.22 1.75 -11.69
N ALA A 11 -7.28 2.22 -11.04
CA ALA A 11 -7.95 3.47 -11.38
C ALA A 11 -7.07 4.72 -11.17
N ALA A 12 -6.19 4.67 -10.16
CA ALA A 12 -5.25 5.74 -9.83
C ALA A 12 -3.91 5.67 -10.60
N GLY A 13 -3.74 4.71 -11.54
CA GLY A 13 -2.53 4.55 -12.33
C GLY A 13 -1.32 4.04 -11.53
N ALA A 14 -1.53 3.36 -10.41
CA ALA A 14 -0.47 2.75 -9.61
C ALA A 14 0.26 1.66 -10.41
N GLN A 15 1.59 1.59 -10.27
CA GLN A 15 2.44 0.60 -10.93
C GLN A 15 3.27 -0.15 -9.89
N GLY A 16 3.41 -1.47 -10.07
CA GLY A 16 4.20 -2.31 -9.16
C GLY A 16 3.56 -2.54 -7.77
N ILE A 17 2.41 -1.92 -7.52
CA ILE A 17 1.64 -2.07 -6.28
C ILE A 17 0.16 -2.28 -6.56
N GLY A 18 -0.55 -2.91 -5.63
CA GLY A 18 -1.99 -3.05 -5.61
C GLY A 18 -2.61 -2.19 -4.52
N VAL A 19 -3.74 -1.55 -4.81
CA VAL A 19 -4.58 -0.91 -3.79
C VAL A 19 -6.02 -1.29 -4.10
N ASN A 20 -6.66 -2.05 -3.20
CA ASN A 20 -8.03 -2.47 -3.38
C ASN A 20 -8.84 -2.15 -2.13
N ARG A 21 -10.08 -1.71 -2.30
CA ARG A 21 -11.06 -1.70 -1.23
C ARG A 21 -11.92 -2.94 -1.33
N VAL A 22 -12.10 -3.61 -0.21
CA VAL A 22 -12.87 -4.86 -0.13
C VAL A 22 -13.93 -4.73 0.94
N ARG A 23 -15.16 -5.05 0.58
CA ARG A 23 -16.30 -5.12 1.50
C ARG A 23 -16.79 -6.55 1.57
N ILE A 24 -16.76 -7.12 2.76
CA ILE A 24 -17.22 -8.48 3.04
C ILE A 24 -18.60 -8.39 3.69
N GLU A 25 -19.56 -9.11 3.13
CA GLU A 25 -20.90 -9.22 3.71
C GLU A 25 -20.87 -9.96 5.05
N ALA A 26 -21.89 -9.72 5.88
CA ALA A 26 -22.04 -10.40 7.18
C ALA A 26 -21.99 -11.93 7.04
N GLY A 27 -21.12 -12.56 7.81
CA GLY A 27 -20.92 -14.01 7.84
C GLY A 27 -20.23 -14.62 6.64
N ARG A 28 -19.86 -13.82 5.63
CA ARG A 28 -19.14 -14.28 4.42
C ARG A 28 -17.64 -14.15 4.56
N ILE A 29 -16.89 -14.92 3.76
CA ILE A 29 -15.43 -14.83 3.68
C ILE A 29 -15.01 -14.02 2.45
N SER A 30 -13.82 -13.37 2.53
CA SER A 30 -13.25 -12.56 1.44
C SER A 30 -12.83 -13.40 0.25
N THR A 31 -12.00 -14.37 0.51
CA THR A 31 -11.32 -15.26 -0.45
C THR A 31 -11.19 -16.63 0.19
N PRO A 32 -10.90 -17.70 -0.54
CA PRO A 32 -10.34 -18.89 0.07
C PRO A 32 -9.08 -18.56 0.87
N PRO A 33 -8.73 -19.33 1.92
CA PRO A 33 -7.42 -19.23 2.55
C PRO A 33 -6.31 -19.34 1.52
N HIS A 34 -5.35 -18.41 1.56
CA HIS A 34 -4.24 -18.37 0.61
C HIS A 34 -3.02 -17.68 1.23
N SER A 35 -1.87 -17.92 0.63
CA SER A 35 -0.63 -17.21 0.92
C SER A 35 0.03 -16.70 -0.37
N HIS A 36 0.92 -15.74 -0.22
CA HIS A 36 1.70 -15.13 -1.29
C HIS A 36 3.17 -15.47 -1.13
N GLY A 37 3.79 -15.99 -2.19
CA GLY A 37 5.20 -16.40 -2.13
C GLY A 37 6.20 -15.23 -2.30
N ARG A 38 5.73 -14.09 -2.80
CA ARG A 38 6.58 -12.94 -3.13
C ARG A 38 6.01 -11.58 -2.74
N SER A 39 4.69 -11.47 -2.71
CA SER A 39 4.03 -10.20 -2.41
C SER A 39 3.69 -10.10 -0.94
N GLU A 40 4.02 -8.97 -0.35
CA GLU A 40 3.54 -8.59 0.97
C GLU A 40 2.22 -7.85 0.84
N GLU A 41 1.27 -8.12 1.71
CA GLU A 41 -0.01 -7.41 1.80
C GLU A 41 -0.19 -6.74 3.15
N ILE A 42 -0.68 -5.50 3.11
CA ILE A 42 -1.00 -4.72 4.30
C ILE A 42 -2.47 -4.32 4.24
N TYR A 43 -3.23 -4.73 5.23
CA TYR A 43 -4.64 -4.43 5.38
C TYR A 43 -4.84 -3.31 6.40
N TYR A 44 -5.72 -2.37 6.10
CA TYR A 44 -6.20 -1.38 7.06
C TYR A 44 -7.72 -1.43 7.10
N ILE A 45 -8.28 -1.71 8.29
CA ILE A 45 -9.72 -1.85 8.46
C ILE A 45 -10.36 -0.46 8.56
N LEU A 46 -11.21 -0.15 7.59
CA LEU A 46 -11.95 1.12 7.52
C LEU A 46 -13.19 1.12 8.41
N GLY A 47 -13.83 -0.05 8.56
CA GLY A 47 -15.07 -0.12 9.31
C GLY A 47 -15.64 -1.53 9.41
N GLY A 48 -16.64 -1.66 10.28
CA GLY A 48 -17.20 -2.95 10.61
C GLY A 48 -16.32 -3.74 11.58
N SER A 49 -16.58 -5.03 11.68
CA SER A 49 -15.79 -5.98 12.46
C SER A 49 -15.82 -7.35 11.79
N GLY A 50 -14.90 -8.20 12.14
CA GLY A 50 -14.83 -9.54 11.59
C GLY A 50 -13.77 -10.40 12.25
N LEU A 51 -13.46 -11.50 11.60
CA LEU A 51 -12.44 -12.45 12.03
C LEU A 51 -11.35 -12.53 10.95
N LEU A 52 -10.11 -12.50 11.39
CA LEU A 52 -8.96 -12.97 10.62
C LEU A 52 -8.77 -14.45 10.95
N TRP A 53 -8.73 -15.28 9.94
CA TRP A 53 -8.21 -16.65 10.01
C TRP A 53 -6.80 -16.65 9.46
N GLN A 54 -5.84 -17.11 10.24
CA GLN A 54 -4.42 -17.15 9.89
C GLN A 54 -3.80 -18.42 10.44
N ASP A 55 -3.33 -19.32 9.55
CA ASP A 55 -2.72 -20.61 9.91
C ASP A 55 -3.53 -21.39 10.96
N GLU A 56 -4.82 -21.57 10.71
CA GLU A 56 -5.80 -22.22 11.61
C GLU A 56 -6.14 -21.40 12.89
N ALA A 57 -5.36 -20.39 13.25
CA ALA A 57 -5.70 -19.48 14.33
C ALA A 57 -6.72 -18.42 13.89
N VAL A 58 -7.52 -17.95 14.81
CA VAL A 58 -8.55 -16.93 14.56
C VAL A 58 -8.40 -15.80 15.57
N CYS A 59 -8.47 -14.55 15.12
CA CYS A 59 -8.59 -13.40 15.99
C CYS A 59 -9.64 -12.41 15.49
N GLU A 60 -10.15 -11.57 16.39
CA GLU A 60 -11.04 -10.47 16.03
C GLU A 60 -10.28 -9.30 15.42
N VAL A 61 -10.88 -8.70 14.39
CA VAL A 61 -10.40 -7.47 13.77
C VAL A 61 -11.53 -6.45 13.63
N GLY A 62 -11.18 -5.16 13.71
CA GLY A 62 -12.15 -4.06 13.64
C GLY A 62 -11.56 -2.77 13.12
N ALA A 63 -12.37 -1.73 13.01
CA ALA A 63 -11.96 -0.43 12.48
C ALA A 63 -10.68 0.12 13.14
N GLY A 64 -9.72 0.55 12.32
CA GLY A 64 -8.41 1.05 12.75
C GLY A 64 -7.34 -0.02 12.93
N ASP A 65 -7.67 -1.31 12.80
CA ASP A 65 -6.65 -2.36 12.84
C ASP A 65 -5.85 -2.39 11.54
N THR A 66 -4.56 -2.65 11.69
CA THR A 66 -3.63 -2.91 10.60
C THR A 66 -3.12 -4.34 10.71
N ILE A 67 -3.12 -5.06 9.59
CA ILE A 67 -2.66 -6.44 9.50
C ILE A 67 -1.61 -6.52 8.41
N VAL A 68 -0.48 -7.13 8.69
CA VAL A 68 0.60 -7.38 7.72
C VAL A 68 0.71 -8.87 7.42
N GLN A 69 0.66 -9.21 6.16
CA GLN A 69 0.92 -10.55 5.66
C GLN A 69 2.21 -10.50 4.84
N VAL A 70 3.31 -10.88 5.48
CA VAL A 70 4.61 -10.95 4.80
C VAL A 70 4.64 -12.10 3.81
N ALA A 71 5.45 -11.96 2.76
CA ALA A 71 5.60 -13.00 1.75
C ALA A 71 6.10 -14.32 2.35
N ASP A 72 5.60 -15.43 1.80
CA ASP A 72 6.01 -16.80 2.16
C ASP A 72 5.80 -17.16 3.64
N HIS A 73 4.81 -16.51 4.29
CA HIS A 73 4.50 -16.77 5.71
C HIS A 73 3.10 -17.34 5.87
N TYR A 74 2.10 -16.50 6.07
CA TYR A 74 0.80 -16.90 6.60
C TYR A 74 -0.22 -17.24 5.51
N GLU A 75 -0.90 -18.37 5.68
CA GLU A 75 -2.16 -18.61 5.00
C GLU A 75 -3.26 -17.81 5.70
N HIS A 76 -4.02 -17.00 4.95
CA HIS A 76 -4.98 -16.10 5.57
C HIS A 76 -6.27 -15.91 4.77
N THR A 77 -7.33 -15.54 5.48
CA THR A 77 -8.59 -15.02 4.95
C THR A 77 -9.34 -14.25 6.02
N PHE A 78 -10.35 -13.47 5.60
CA PHE A 78 -11.21 -12.72 6.52
C PHE A 78 -12.65 -13.19 6.42
N LYS A 79 -13.35 -13.12 7.55
CA LYS A 79 -14.80 -13.32 7.63
C LYS A 79 -15.47 -12.06 8.17
N GLY A 80 -16.49 -11.55 7.47
CA GLY A 80 -17.28 -10.43 7.94
C GLY A 80 -18.10 -10.77 9.19
N GLY A 81 -18.05 -9.89 10.19
CA GLY A 81 -18.88 -9.98 11.38
C GLY A 81 -20.34 -9.61 11.11
N PRO A 82 -21.15 -9.33 12.17
CA PRO A 82 -22.60 -9.12 12.04
C PRO A 82 -23.00 -7.97 11.11
N VAL A 83 -22.16 -6.95 10.97
CA VAL A 83 -22.37 -5.79 10.08
C VAL A 83 -21.48 -5.81 8.83
N GLY A 84 -20.73 -6.90 8.64
CA GLY A 84 -19.72 -7.00 7.59
C GLY A 84 -18.38 -6.39 7.99
N LEU A 85 -17.42 -6.42 7.06
CA LEU A 85 -16.08 -5.88 7.23
C LEU A 85 -15.68 -5.09 5.97
N ASP A 86 -15.12 -3.90 6.15
CA ASP A 86 -14.69 -2.99 5.08
C ASP A 86 -13.22 -2.62 5.29
N TYR A 87 -12.36 -2.90 4.35
CA TYR A 87 -10.94 -2.61 4.45
C TYR A 87 -10.32 -2.16 3.13
N VAL A 88 -9.18 -1.48 3.23
CA VAL A 88 -8.25 -1.28 2.11
C VAL A 88 -7.09 -2.24 2.29
N VAL A 89 -6.72 -2.93 1.20
CA VAL A 89 -5.52 -3.75 1.13
C VAL A 89 -4.54 -3.14 0.14
N PHE A 90 -3.31 -3.00 0.59
CA PHE A 90 -2.15 -2.62 -0.19
C PHE A 90 -1.30 -3.86 -0.38
N GLY A 91 -0.67 -4.00 -1.54
CA GLY A 91 0.20 -5.13 -1.79
C GLY A 91 1.29 -4.78 -2.80
N THR A 92 2.48 -5.32 -2.59
CA THR A 92 3.49 -5.36 -3.63
C THR A 92 3.00 -6.28 -4.75
N ARG A 93 3.23 -5.91 -6.01
CA ARG A 93 2.86 -6.74 -7.17
C ARG A 93 4.13 -7.29 -7.81
N HIS A 94 4.60 -8.40 -7.27
CA HIS A 94 5.76 -9.05 -7.87
C HIS A 94 5.37 -9.68 -9.23
N PRO A 95 6.14 -9.46 -10.31
CA PRO A 95 5.82 -9.99 -11.65
C PRO A 95 5.76 -11.53 -11.70
N VAL A 96 6.49 -12.19 -10.81
CA VAL A 96 6.46 -13.65 -10.63
C VAL A 96 5.89 -13.95 -9.25
N GLU A 97 4.58 -13.78 -9.09
CA GLU A 97 3.85 -14.12 -7.87
C GLU A 97 3.53 -15.61 -7.82
N LEU A 98 3.67 -16.19 -6.64
CA LEU A 98 3.26 -17.55 -6.33
C LEU A 98 2.13 -17.50 -5.30
N GLY A 99 0.89 -17.72 -5.72
CA GLY A 99 -0.24 -17.82 -4.80
C GLY A 99 -0.53 -19.29 -4.48
N TRP A 100 -0.61 -19.63 -3.21
CA TRP A 100 -0.97 -20.97 -2.75
C TRP A 100 -2.34 -20.99 -2.09
N LEU A 101 -3.20 -21.90 -2.50
CA LEU A 101 -4.50 -22.20 -1.88
C LEU A 101 -4.42 -23.58 -1.22
N PRO A 102 -4.24 -23.66 0.10
CA PRO A 102 -3.94 -24.92 0.79
C PRO A 102 -5.09 -25.91 0.71
N ARG A 103 -6.33 -25.47 0.85
CA ARG A 103 -7.51 -26.33 0.86
C ARG A 103 -7.74 -27.01 -0.49
N SER A 104 -7.71 -26.25 -1.58
CA SER A 104 -7.85 -26.78 -2.93
C SER A 104 -6.54 -27.35 -3.50
N ARG A 105 -5.41 -27.19 -2.78
CA ARG A 105 -4.06 -27.58 -3.19
C ARG A 105 -3.70 -27.01 -4.56
N ALA A 106 -4.08 -25.74 -4.79
CA ALA A 106 -3.89 -25.04 -6.04
C ALA A 106 -2.75 -24.04 -5.94
N LEU A 107 -1.87 -24.04 -6.95
CA LEU A 107 -0.80 -23.08 -7.11
C LEU A 107 -1.15 -22.11 -8.22
N ARG A 108 -0.96 -20.81 -7.96
CA ARG A 108 -1.04 -19.77 -8.95
C ARG A 108 0.36 -19.24 -9.26
N LEU A 109 0.68 -19.13 -10.55
CA LEU A 109 1.92 -18.53 -11.05
C LEU A 109 1.60 -17.23 -11.79
N GLY A 110 1.85 -16.09 -11.16
CA GLY A 110 1.58 -14.78 -11.74
C GLY A 110 0.12 -14.56 -12.12
N TYR A 111 -0.11 -13.86 -13.21
CA TYR A 111 -1.37 -13.73 -13.94
C TYR A 111 -1.17 -14.35 -15.32
N PRO A 112 -1.86 -15.34 -15.75
CA PRO A 112 -3.04 -16.06 -15.24
C PRO A 112 -2.72 -17.32 -14.44
N TRP A 113 -3.77 -18.05 -14.05
CA TRP A 113 -3.65 -19.41 -13.53
C TRP A 113 -2.89 -20.32 -14.51
N VAL A 114 -2.12 -21.30 -13.99
CA VAL A 114 -1.36 -22.24 -14.80
C VAL A 114 -2.32 -23.04 -15.71
N GLU A 115 -2.10 -22.97 -17.01
CA GLU A 115 -2.82 -23.82 -17.97
C GLU A 115 -2.60 -25.31 -17.66
N GLY A 116 -3.65 -26.10 -17.81
CA GLY A 116 -3.61 -27.56 -17.58
C GLY A 116 -4.40 -28.02 -16.36
N ARG A 117 -4.94 -27.12 -15.56
CA ARG A 117 -5.93 -27.44 -14.55
C ARG A 117 -7.33 -27.37 -15.16
N ILE A 118 -8.10 -28.45 -15.01
CA ILE A 118 -9.43 -28.55 -15.61
C ILE A 118 -10.47 -27.79 -14.78
N ASP A 119 -10.23 -27.67 -13.45
CA ASP A 119 -11.17 -27.07 -12.52
C ASP A 119 -10.69 -25.68 -12.06
N ASP A 120 -11.62 -24.72 -11.97
CA ASP A 120 -11.36 -23.44 -11.32
C ASP A 120 -11.10 -23.69 -9.83
N PRO A 121 -10.00 -23.17 -9.24
CA PRO A 121 -9.69 -23.38 -7.83
C PRO A 121 -10.77 -22.87 -6.87
N TRP A 122 -11.52 -21.83 -7.24
CA TRP A 122 -12.67 -21.34 -6.46
C TRP A 122 -13.83 -22.33 -6.45
N ASP A 123 -14.08 -23.02 -7.58
CA ASP A 123 -15.08 -24.08 -7.64
C ASP A 123 -14.65 -25.27 -6.78
N VAL A 124 -13.37 -25.62 -6.80
CA VAL A 124 -12.81 -26.67 -5.92
C VAL A 124 -12.96 -26.28 -4.45
N GLU A 125 -12.67 -25.03 -4.07
CA GLU A 125 -12.88 -24.53 -2.72
C GLU A 125 -14.36 -24.60 -2.30
N ALA A 126 -15.28 -24.24 -3.19
CA ALA A 126 -16.71 -24.35 -2.93
C ALA A 126 -17.17 -25.80 -2.70
N MET A 127 -16.57 -26.78 -3.39
CA MET A 127 -16.87 -28.20 -3.20
C MET A 127 -16.28 -28.79 -1.91
N ILE A 128 -15.17 -28.25 -1.40
CA ILE A 128 -14.58 -28.68 -0.12
C ILE A 128 -15.48 -28.32 1.05
N GLY A 129 -16.34 -27.31 0.89
CA GLY A 129 -17.28 -26.85 1.90
C GLY A 129 -16.79 -25.63 2.68
N GLU A 130 -17.55 -25.23 3.68
CA GLU A 130 -17.26 -24.03 4.47
C GLU A 130 -15.96 -24.17 5.27
N LEU A 131 -15.23 -23.05 5.38
CA LEU A 131 -14.09 -22.95 6.28
C LEU A 131 -14.60 -22.77 7.71
N GLU A 132 -14.16 -23.64 8.62
CA GLU A 132 -14.46 -23.51 10.04
C GLU A 132 -13.56 -22.43 10.67
N PHE A 133 -14.20 -21.54 11.41
CA PHE A 133 -13.50 -20.53 12.22
C PHE A 133 -13.63 -20.95 13.69
N ALA A 134 -12.51 -21.19 14.33
CA ALA A 134 -12.45 -21.42 15.76
C ALA A 134 -12.93 -20.18 16.55
N GLU A 135 -13.13 -20.33 17.85
CA GLU A 135 -13.35 -19.18 18.73
C GLU A 135 -12.13 -18.25 18.68
N PRO A 136 -12.36 -16.91 18.65
CA PRO A 136 -11.27 -15.94 18.57
C PRO A 136 -10.31 -16.08 19.76
N GLY A 137 -9.01 -16.11 19.45
CA GLY A 137 -7.94 -16.11 20.41
C GLY A 137 -7.22 -14.77 20.51
N GLU A 138 -6.02 -14.79 21.04
CA GLU A 138 -5.15 -13.61 21.10
C GLU A 138 -4.75 -13.13 19.71
N ARG A 139 -4.58 -11.81 19.54
CA ARG A 139 -4.10 -11.21 18.31
C ARG A 139 -2.62 -11.56 18.10
N PRO A 140 -2.24 -12.04 16.92
CA PRO A 140 -0.84 -12.25 16.61
C PRO A 140 -0.11 -10.90 16.42
N PRO A 141 1.24 -10.87 16.51
CA PRO A 141 2.03 -9.63 16.46
C PRO A 141 1.85 -8.80 15.18
N ASN A 142 1.45 -9.42 14.09
CA ASN A 142 1.19 -8.76 12.81
C ASN A 142 -0.21 -8.13 12.70
N VAL A 143 -0.99 -8.11 13.80
CA VAL A 143 -2.29 -7.46 13.93
C VAL A 143 -2.21 -6.40 15.01
N VAL A 144 -2.24 -5.13 14.62
CA VAL A 144 -2.07 -3.98 15.52
C VAL A 144 -3.23 -3.01 15.40
N ALA A 145 -3.69 -2.47 16.52
CA ALA A 145 -4.74 -1.46 16.53
C ALA A 145 -4.15 -0.05 16.41
N LEU A 146 -4.78 0.82 15.62
CA LEU A 146 -4.37 2.22 15.45
C LEU A 146 -4.20 2.95 16.79
N GLY A 147 -5.07 2.67 17.76
CA GLY A 147 -5.01 3.26 19.08
C GLY A 147 -3.78 2.91 19.91
N GLU A 148 -3.16 1.77 19.63
CA GLU A 148 -2.00 1.23 20.33
C GLU A 148 -0.67 1.74 19.77
N ILE A 149 -0.67 2.28 18.55
CA ILE A 149 0.53 2.76 17.88
C ILE A 149 0.81 4.20 18.32
N PRO A 150 1.98 4.49 18.89
CA PRO A 150 2.35 5.84 19.28
C PRO A 150 2.56 6.73 18.04
N LEU A 151 2.43 8.04 18.25
CA LEU A 151 2.88 9.02 17.27
C LEU A 151 4.42 9.05 17.24
N ASP A 152 4.98 9.17 16.06
CA ASP A 152 6.41 9.45 15.89
C ASP A 152 6.73 10.95 16.10
N GLU A 153 7.98 11.34 15.82
CA GLU A 153 8.46 12.73 15.99
C GLU A 153 7.74 13.73 15.05
N ASP A 154 7.22 13.25 13.91
CA ASP A 154 6.48 14.04 12.93
C ASP A 154 4.96 14.08 13.19
N GLY A 155 4.50 13.32 14.21
CA GLY A 155 3.09 13.17 14.56
C GLY A 155 2.36 12.13 13.71
N ASP A 156 3.09 11.22 13.09
CA ASP A 156 2.55 10.13 12.26
C ASP A 156 2.51 8.81 13.04
N LYS A 157 1.73 7.84 12.55
CA LYS A 157 1.73 6.48 13.07
C LYS A 157 2.29 5.52 12.02
N VAL A 158 3.38 4.85 12.35
CA VAL A 158 4.10 3.94 11.46
C VAL A 158 3.49 2.54 11.58
N LEU A 159 2.36 2.32 10.91
CA LEU A 159 1.50 1.14 11.10
C LEU A 159 2.20 -0.17 10.72
N ALA A 160 2.71 -0.23 9.49
CA ALA A 160 3.23 -1.46 8.94
C ALA A 160 4.52 -1.93 9.64
N ALA A 161 5.40 -1.01 10.02
CA ALA A 161 6.64 -1.37 10.70
C ALA A 161 6.37 -1.97 12.09
N VAL A 162 5.37 -1.46 12.81
CA VAL A 162 4.95 -2.02 14.11
C VAL A 162 4.35 -3.42 13.92
N ALA A 163 3.63 -3.65 12.82
CA ALA A 163 3.05 -4.95 12.47
C ALA A 163 4.01 -5.90 11.74
N GLY A 164 5.31 -5.55 11.63
CA GLY A 164 6.34 -6.45 11.11
C GLY A 164 6.51 -6.48 9.61
N SER A 165 6.09 -5.43 8.87
CA SER A 165 6.31 -5.33 7.43
C SER A 165 7.80 -5.26 7.06
N GLU A 166 8.19 -5.98 6.02
CA GLU A 166 9.57 -6.10 5.53
C GLU A 166 9.80 -5.40 4.19
N ALA A 167 8.84 -5.49 3.27
CA ALA A 167 9.00 -5.07 1.89
C ALA A 167 8.35 -3.72 1.56
N SER A 168 7.46 -3.24 2.42
CA SER A 168 6.72 -2.01 2.18
C SER A 168 6.47 -1.22 3.46
N GLY A 169 5.81 -0.10 3.36
CA GLY A 169 5.44 0.74 4.49
C GLY A 169 4.01 1.22 4.39
N LEU A 170 3.34 1.32 5.51
CA LEU A 170 2.05 1.97 5.63
C LEU A 170 2.08 2.88 6.86
N ASN A 171 1.77 4.16 6.65
CA ASN A 171 1.65 5.15 7.71
C ASN A 171 0.25 5.76 7.71
N TRP A 172 -0.26 6.03 8.90
CA TRP A 172 -1.41 6.89 9.12
C TRP A 172 -0.88 8.30 9.38
N ILE A 173 -1.27 9.23 8.55
CA ILE A 173 -0.78 10.61 8.57
C ILE A 173 -1.93 11.55 8.82
N HIS A 174 -1.78 12.43 9.81
CA HIS A 174 -2.68 13.55 10.05
C HIS A 174 -1.93 14.87 9.92
N ARG A 175 -2.51 15.83 9.22
CA ARG A 175 -1.98 17.19 9.12
C ARG A 175 -3.06 18.21 9.43
N GLU A 176 -2.72 19.14 10.33
CA GLU A 176 -3.54 20.30 10.64
C GLU A 176 -3.69 21.21 9.42
N ALA A 177 -4.71 22.09 9.47
CA ALA A 177 -5.00 23.06 8.41
C ALA A 177 -3.75 23.81 7.92
N GLY A 178 -3.56 23.82 6.62
CA GLY A 178 -2.45 24.52 5.95
C GLY A 178 -1.06 23.89 6.13
N LYS A 179 -0.95 22.74 6.79
CA LYS A 179 0.32 22.00 6.90
C LYS A 179 0.53 21.06 5.73
N ARG A 180 1.79 20.83 5.37
CA ARG A 180 2.17 19.81 4.39
C ARG A 180 2.57 18.51 5.08
N GLY A 181 2.36 17.40 4.39
CA GLY A 181 2.87 16.10 4.77
C GLY A 181 4.39 16.07 4.68
N CYS A 182 4.90 15.82 3.50
CA CYS A 182 6.33 15.85 3.21
C CYS A 182 6.70 17.01 2.29
N PRO A 183 7.98 17.44 2.27
CA PRO A 183 8.47 18.33 1.22
C PRO A 183 8.24 17.72 -0.16
N PRO A 184 7.95 18.52 -1.22
CA PRO A 184 7.77 17.99 -2.56
C PRO A 184 8.97 17.16 -3.01
N HIS A 185 8.71 15.90 -3.40
CA HIS A 185 9.74 14.95 -3.81
C HIS A 185 9.19 13.94 -4.82
N CYS A 186 10.09 13.25 -5.50
CA CYS A 186 9.78 12.13 -6.39
C CYS A 186 10.82 11.03 -6.22
N HIS A 187 10.40 9.81 -6.53
CA HIS A 187 11.18 8.58 -6.34
C HIS A 187 11.69 8.01 -7.65
N SER A 188 12.87 7.40 -7.61
CA SER A 188 13.45 6.68 -8.75
C SER A 188 12.87 5.27 -8.90
N LEU A 189 12.63 4.57 -7.80
CA LEU A 189 12.19 3.17 -7.76
C LEU A 189 10.97 2.94 -6.88
N GLU A 190 10.77 3.72 -5.84
CA GLU A 190 9.67 3.54 -4.91
C GLU A 190 8.33 3.92 -5.54
N SER A 191 7.36 2.99 -5.49
CA SER A 191 5.97 3.23 -5.82
C SER A 191 5.21 3.64 -4.58
N GLU A 192 4.37 4.68 -4.67
CA GLU A 192 3.57 5.15 -3.55
C GLU A 192 2.09 5.19 -3.91
N ALA A 193 1.25 5.06 -2.89
CA ALA A 193 -0.18 5.30 -2.98
C ALA A 193 -0.69 5.99 -1.71
N PHE A 194 -1.62 6.93 -1.89
CA PHE A 194 -2.27 7.62 -0.78
C PHE A 194 -3.77 7.38 -0.84
N VAL A 195 -4.39 7.13 0.31
CA VAL A 195 -5.84 6.97 0.44
C VAL A 195 -6.33 7.99 1.47
N VAL A 196 -7.15 8.94 1.04
CA VAL A 196 -7.70 9.97 1.93
C VAL A 196 -8.82 9.37 2.78
N LEU A 197 -8.72 9.50 4.09
CA LEU A 197 -9.70 9.01 5.07
C LEU A 197 -10.67 10.10 5.51
N GLU A 198 -10.13 11.27 5.88
CA GLU A 198 -10.91 12.37 6.47
C GLU A 198 -10.35 13.74 6.07
N GLY A 199 -11.19 14.78 6.20
CA GLY A 199 -10.81 16.15 5.91
C GLY A 199 -10.69 16.44 4.41
N SER A 200 -9.88 17.43 4.06
CA SER A 200 -9.65 17.82 2.67
C SER A 200 -8.22 18.32 2.47
N GLY A 201 -7.77 18.38 1.22
CA GLY A 201 -6.44 18.86 0.90
C GLY A 201 -6.23 19.10 -0.58
N THR A 202 -4.99 19.39 -0.93
CA THR A 202 -4.54 19.57 -2.30
C THR A 202 -3.32 18.69 -2.55
N LEU A 203 -3.37 17.87 -3.59
CA LEU A 203 -2.20 17.24 -4.16
C LEU A 203 -1.49 18.25 -5.06
N GLU A 204 -0.28 18.63 -4.68
CA GLU A 204 0.59 19.48 -5.49
C GLU A 204 1.54 18.60 -6.31
N LEU A 205 1.51 18.73 -7.63
CA LEU A 205 2.42 18.07 -8.56
C LEU A 205 3.36 19.11 -9.15
N SER A 206 4.65 18.94 -8.97
CA SER A 206 5.68 19.89 -9.41
C SER A 206 6.73 19.19 -10.26
N PRO A 207 6.92 19.59 -11.52
CA PRO A 207 7.95 19.00 -12.37
C PRO A 207 9.35 19.28 -11.82
N THR A 208 10.26 18.32 -12.02
CA THR A 208 11.69 18.57 -11.83
C THR A 208 12.18 19.55 -12.90
N PRO A 209 13.35 20.21 -12.73
CA PRO A 209 13.88 21.14 -13.72
C PRO A 209 13.96 20.54 -15.14
N VAL A 210 14.32 19.26 -15.25
CA VAL A 210 14.37 18.54 -16.52
C VAL A 210 12.98 18.40 -17.17
N MET A 211 11.95 18.15 -16.39
CA MET A 211 10.58 18.05 -16.91
C MET A 211 10.01 19.41 -17.24
N ALA A 212 10.29 20.42 -16.44
CA ALA A 212 9.89 21.80 -16.70
C ALA A 212 10.51 22.34 -18.02
N SER A 213 11.79 22.04 -18.31
CA SER A 213 12.43 22.39 -19.56
C SER A 213 11.81 21.71 -20.79
N ARG A 214 11.05 20.60 -20.58
CA ARG A 214 10.27 19.88 -21.60
C ARG A 214 8.82 20.34 -21.69
N GLY A 215 8.44 21.40 -20.96
CA GLY A 215 7.11 21.98 -20.98
C GLY A 215 6.11 21.39 -19.99
N ALA A 216 6.55 20.56 -19.04
CA ALA A 216 5.66 20.12 -17.96
C ALA A 216 5.39 21.30 -16.99
N GLU A 217 4.12 21.46 -16.64
CA GLU A 217 3.66 22.51 -15.74
C GLU A 217 3.30 21.96 -14.35
N ARG A 218 3.17 22.85 -13.38
CA ARG A 218 2.67 22.50 -12.05
C ARG A 218 1.16 22.25 -12.13
N GLU A 219 0.72 21.21 -11.43
CA GLU A 219 -0.69 20.85 -11.30
C GLU A 219 -1.09 20.81 -9.83
N GLU A 220 -2.38 21.07 -9.58
CA GLU A 220 -2.98 20.97 -8.27
C GLU A 220 -4.31 20.23 -8.40
N HIS A 221 -4.54 19.24 -7.53
CA HIS A 221 -5.76 18.45 -7.54
C HIS A 221 -6.36 18.42 -6.14
N GLU A 222 -7.68 18.66 -6.06
CA GLU A 222 -8.40 18.56 -4.79
C GLU A 222 -8.40 17.12 -4.27
N LEU A 223 -8.19 16.98 -2.95
CA LEU A 223 -8.27 15.71 -2.24
C LEU A 223 -9.43 15.74 -1.24
N LEU A 224 -10.29 14.72 -1.32
CA LEU A 224 -11.46 14.50 -0.45
C LEU A 224 -11.48 13.05 0.06
N PRO A 225 -12.22 12.74 1.12
CA PRO A 225 -12.35 11.38 1.63
C PRO A 225 -12.75 10.38 0.55
N GLY A 226 -12.01 9.26 0.48
CA GLY A 226 -12.17 8.23 -0.53
C GLY A 226 -11.37 8.45 -1.82
N HIS A 227 -10.73 9.61 -2.01
CA HIS A 227 -9.79 9.79 -3.11
C HIS A 227 -8.54 8.92 -2.91
N VAL A 228 -8.05 8.38 -4.02
CA VAL A 228 -6.84 7.56 -4.09
C VAL A 228 -5.87 8.15 -5.09
N VAL A 229 -4.61 8.29 -4.67
CA VAL A 229 -3.52 8.81 -5.50
C VAL A 229 -2.49 7.71 -5.70
N GLY A 230 -2.15 7.40 -6.95
CA GLY A 230 -1.03 6.52 -7.30
C GLY A 230 0.17 7.37 -7.76
N ARG A 231 1.34 7.08 -7.23
CA ARG A 231 2.60 7.75 -7.60
C ARG A 231 3.61 6.70 -8.07
N PRO A 232 3.61 6.38 -9.38
CA PRO A 232 4.61 5.47 -9.94
C PRO A 232 6.02 6.05 -9.83
N PRO A 233 7.06 5.19 -9.75
CA PRO A 233 8.44 5.62 -9.76
C PRO A 233 8.85 6.25 -11.10
N GLY A 234 9.95 7.00 -11.10
CA GLY A 234 10.57 7.51 -12.31
C GLY A 234 9.81 8.58 -13.08
N THR A 235 8.70 9.09 -12.55
CA THR A 235 7.87 10.12 -13.22
C THR A 235 8.58 11.46 -13.36
N ARG A 236 9.57 11.75 -12.51
CA ARG A 236 10.26 13.05 -12.40
C ARG A 236 9.30 14.22 -12.12
N ILE A 237 8.13 13.91 -11.57
CA ILE A 237 7.15 14.88 -11.08
C ILE A 237 7.07 14.73 -9.56
N ALA A 238 7.56 15.71 -8.85
CA ALA A 238 7.49 15.74 -7.39
C ALA A 238 6.06 15.96 -6.92
N HIS A 239 5.71 15.34 -5.82
CA HIS A 239 4.40 15.48 -5.20
C HIS A 239 4.50 15.93 -3.74
N ALA A 240 3.47 16.59 -3.26
CA ALA A 240 3.24 16.89 -1.86
C ALA A 240 1.74 17.00 -1.61
N ILE A 241 1.31 16.73 -0.39
CA ILE A 241 -0.08 16.92 0.05
C ILE A 241 -0.11 18.13 1.01
N LEU A 242 -0.93 19.11 0.68
CA LEU A 242 -1.24 20.28 1.52
C LEU A 242 -2.60 20.08 2.15
N ALA A 243 -2.69 20.14 3.48
CA ALA A 243 -3.95 20.05 4.21
C ALA A 243 -4.84 21.27 3.95
N GLY A 244 -6.12 21.02 3.76
CA GLY A 244 -7.16 22.03 3.62
C GLY A 244 -7.55 22.68 4.94
N PRO A 245 -8.65 23.47 4.96
CA PRO A 245 -9.05 24.28 6.12
C PRO A 245 -9.39 23.47 7.38
N GLU A 246 -9.82 22.22 7.20
CA GLU A 246 -10.21 21.31 8.30
C GLU A 246 -9.13 20.26 8.62
N GLY A 247 -7.95 20.39 8.02
CA GLY A 247 -6.94 19.36 8.07
C GLY A 247 -7.21 18.23 7.09
N ILE A 248 -6.31 17.25 7.08
CA ILE A 248 -6.44 16.03 6.26
C ILE A 248 -5.85 14.83 7.01
N THR A 249 -6.54 13.69 6.90
CA THR A 249 -6.04 12.39 7.36
C THR A 249 -5.98 11.42 6.20
N TYR A 250 -4.86 10.76 6.00
CA TYR A 250 -4.67 9.82 4.91
C TYR A 250 -3.74 8.67 5.28
N LEU A 251 -3.88 7.56 4.57
CA LEU A 251 -2.92 6.46 4.57
C LEU A 251 -1.88 6.72 3.49
N ALA A 252 -0.61 6.58 3.83
CA ALA A 252 0.51 6.64 2.91
C ALA A 252 1.18 5.26 2.84
N TYR A 253 1.09 4.62 1.68
CA TYR A 253 1.75 3.36 1.37
C TYR A 253 2.91 3.59 0.41
N GLY A 254 4.02 2.88 0.61
CA GLY A 254 5.16 2.90 -0.29
C GLY A 254 5.94 1.60 -0.26
N THR A 255 6.49 1.17 -1.40
CA THR A 255 7.49 0.11 -1.44
C THR A 255 8.78 0.61 -0.79
N ARG A 256 9.51 -0.28 -0.11
CA ARG A 256 10.78 0.08 0.55
C ARG A 256 11.95 -0.41 -0.27
N GLU A 257 12.09 0.15 -1.48
CA GLU A 257 13.18 -0.20 -2.39
C GLU A 257 14.54 0.26 -1.84
N PRO A 258 15.46 -0.64 -1.49
CA PRO A 258 16.75 -0.26 -0.87
C PRO A 258 17.59 0.67 -1.73
N ASN A 259 17.46 0.58 -3.06
CA ASN A 259 18.21 1.39 -4.02
C ASN A 259 17.45 2.63 -4.48
N ASP A 260 16.34 2.99 -3.82
CA ASP A 260 15.59 4.18 -4.19
C ASP A 260 16.37 5.46 -3.94
N ILE A 261 16.16 6.40 -4.84
CA ILE A 261 16.67 7.77 -4.75
C ILE A 261 15.48 8.71 -4.73
N ALA A 262 15.29 9.42 -3.63
CA ALA A 262 14.28 10.48 -3.53
C ALA A 262 14.92 11.83 -3.86
N TYR A 263 14.37 12.53 -4.85
CA TYR A 263 14.81 13.87 -5.26
C TYR A 263 13.81 14.94 -4.83
N TYR A 264 14.32 15.99 -4.21
CA TYR A 264 13.58 17.15 -3.70
C TYR A 264 13.88 18.39 -4.57
N PRO A 265 13.15 18.63 -5.66
CA PRO A 265 13.53 19.65 -6.66
C PRO A 265 13.53 21.08 -6.09
N ARG A 266 12.66 21.37 -5.13
CA ARG A 266 12.58 22.69 -4.51
C ARG A 266 13.83 23.08 -3.71
N SER A 267 14.50 22.12 -3.09
CA SER A 267 15.69 22.33 -2.25
C SER A 267 16.97 21.77 -2.83
N ASN A 268 16.88 21.18 -4.04
CA ASN A 268 17.97 20.47 -4.73
C ASN A 268 18.68 19.45 -3.80
N LYS A 269 17.86 18.70 -3.03
CA LYS A 269 18.35 17.61 -2.17
C LYS A 269 18.10 16.28 -2.82
N VAL A 270 18.97 15.33 -2.51
CA VAL A 270 18.85 13.93 -2.90
C VAL A 270 19.04 13.07 -1.65
N TYR A 271 18.17 12.09 -1.48
CA TYR A 271 18.27 11.08 -0.44
C TYR A 271 18.54 9.72 -1.08
N PHE A 272 19.64 9.10 -0.72
CA PHE A 272 20.03 7.75 -1.11
C PHE A 272 19.59 6.79 0.00
N ARG A 273 18.48 6.09 -0.20
CA ARG A 273 17.85 5.26 0.85
C ARG A 273 18.82 4.19 1.38
N GLY A 274 19.45 3.42 0.50
CA GLY A 274 20.28 2.28 0.88
C GLY A 274 21.51 2.61 1.72
N VAL A 275 21.93 3.86 1.73
CA VAL A 275 23.07 4.34 2.56
C VAL A 275 22.65 5.37 3.60
N GLY A 276 21.38 5.76 3.65
CA GLY A 276 20.87 6.74 4.61
C GLY A 276 21.45 8.16 4.44
N LEU A 277 21.95 8.49 3.24
CA LEU A 277 22.63 9.75 2.98
C LEU A 277 21.69 10.75 2.31
N MET A 278 21.53 11.93 2.94
CA MET A 278 20.90 13.08 2.31
C MET A 278 21.94 14.15 2.00
N THR A 279 21.97 14.62 0.75
CA THR A 279 22.94 15.63 0.29
C THR A 279 22.31 16.59 -0.71
N ARG A 280 23.05 17.62 -1.09
CA ARG A 280 22.77 18.45 -2.27
C ARG A 280 23.76 18.11 -3.36
N LEU A 281 23.27 18.02 -4.60
CA LEU A 281 24.10 17.74 -5.77
C LEU A 281 24.21 19.00 -6.62
N GLU A 282 25.36 19.20 -7.22
CA GLU A 282 25.55 20.08 -8.35
C GLU A 282 25.13 19.35 -9.61
N GLN A 283 24.30 19.97 -10.43
CA GLN A 283 23.96 19.43 -11.73
C GLN A 283 25.03 19.85 -12.73
N LEU A 284 25.65 18.88 -13.35
CA LEU A 284 26.64 19.09 -14.38
C LEU A 284 25.99 18.86 -15.76
N ASP A 285 26.55 19.47 -16.78
CA ASP A 285 26.24 19.12 -18.17
C ASP A 285 26.80 17.75 -18.49
N TYR A 286 26.26 17.12 -19.57
CA TYR A 286 26.66 15.77 -19.95
C TYR A 286 28.15 15.66 -20.28
N ASP A 287 28.69 16.71 -20.93
CA ASP A 287 30.08 16.78 -21.38
C ASP A 287 31.00 17.54 -20.40
N ASP A 288 30.52 17.84 -19.16
CA ASP A 288 31.30 18.55 -18.17
C ASP A 288 32.57 17.78 -17.77
N GLY A 289 33.73 18.37 -18.03
CA GLY A 289 35.03 17.76 -17.77
C GLY A 289 35.52 16.78 -18.86
N GLU A 290 34.73 16.58 -19.92
CA GLU A 290 35.18 15.78 -21.09
C GLU A 290 35.99 16.64 -22.07
N PRO A 291 36.92 16.04 -22.83
CA PRO A 291 37.67 16.75 -23.85
C PRO A 291 36.82 17.14 -25.05
N ASP A 292 37.19 18.25 -25.73
CA ASP A 292 36.46 18.83 -26.89
C ASP A 292 36.45 17.94 -28.15
N ASP A 293 37.11 16.81 -28.15
CA ASP A 293 37.29 15.89 -29.28
C ASP A 293 36.35 14.64 -29.24
N TYR A 294 35.28 14.73 -28.47
CA TYR A 294 34.23 13.71 -28.40
C TYR A 294 33.24 13.82 -29.56
#